data_aed98bfb02bb790a0b038745dfc191d7
#
_entry.id   aed98bfb02bb790a0b038745dfc191d7
#
_cell.length_a   1.000
_cell.length_b   1.000
_cell.length_c   1.000
_cell.angle_alpha   90.00
_cell.angle_beta   90.00
_cell.angle_gamma   90.00
#
_symmetry.space_group_name_H-M   'P 1'
#
loop_
_entity.id
_entity.type
_entity.pdbx_description
1 polymer ?
#
loop_
_entity_poly.entity_id
_entity_poly.type
_entity_poly.pdbx_seq_one_letter_code
_entity_poly.pdbx_strand_id
1 'polypeptide(L)'
;MVEESIWNKYNIGTTTLVESELECQELSYSYPSSSKVIFKDISFRTCRGELVSIVGPSGTGKSTFLRVLSSLIPPSHGRIFLNGSEVNTPTPDIALIHQSIATLPWMTALDNVKLALKCRKVDADEATQISLKMLELVGLTGFENAYPKEMSGGMRQRIAIARALVASPVILLLDEPFVHLDELTANSLRREIYSLVFNPETTLKSAILVSHNLDEVVQLSDRVYVVNGTPATIVDEVNIEMDRPRSQKDPLFWNYVDKLYSGLKIAE
;
A
#
# COMPACT_ATOMS: atom_id res chain seq x y z
N MET A 1 -27.28 -10.47 -2.82
CA MET A 1 -27.41 -10.91 -1.41
C MET A 1 -26.16 -11.54 -0.81
N VAL A 2 -25.06 -11.70 -1.54
CA VAL A 2 -23.75 -12.21 -1.03
C VAL A 2 -22.78 -11.06 -0.75
N GLU A 3 -23.02 -9.88 -1.31
CA GLU A 3 -22.09 -8.73 -1.19
C GLU A 3 -22.15 -7.99 0.17
N GLU A 4 -23.27 -8.04 0.89
CA GLU A 4 -23.41 -7.34 2.18
C GLU A 4 -22.71 -8.06 3.36
N SER A 5 -22.44 -9.37 3.26
CA SER A 5 -21.98 -10.15 4.41
C SER A 5 -20.51 -9.96 4.77
N ILE A 6 -19.67 -9.54 3.81
CA ILE A 6 -18.22 -9.38 4.03
C ILE A 6 -17.91 -8.06 4.74
N TRP A 7 -18.65 -6.99 4.42
CA TRP A 7 -18.42 -5.66 4.97
C TRP A 7 -18.97 -5.45 6.38
N ASN A 8 -20.07 -6.12 6.73
CA ASN A 8 -20.69 -6.01 8.05
C ASN A 8 -19.90 -6.69 9.20
N LYS A 9 -18.87 -7.46 8.89
CA LYS A 9 -18.10 -8.19 9.90
C LYS A 9 -17.05 -7.34 10.64
N TYR A 10 -16.76 -6.13 10.17
CA TYR A 10 -15.61 -5.33 10.64
C TYR A 10 -16.00 -3.93 11.14
N ASN A 11 -17.09 -3.83 11.91
CA ASN A 11 -17.47 -2.58 12.56
C ASN A 11 -16.63 -2.39 13.84
N ILE A 12 -15.48 -1.71 13.73
CA ILE A 12 -14.60 -1.40 14.87
C ILE A 12 -14.99 -0.02 15.39
N GLY A 13 -15.78 -0.03 16.47
CA GLY A 13 -16.11 1.17 17.25
C GLY A 13 -14.93 1.65 18.11
N THR A 14 -14.62 2.90 17.93
CA THR A 14 -14.04 3.97 18.80
C THR A 14 -13.15 3.66 20.01
N THR A 15 -12.01 4.33 19.99
CA THR A 15 -11.28 5.06 21.06
C THR A 15 -10.54 4.21 22.10
N THR A 16 -9.32 3.86 21.77
CA THR A 16 -8.19 3.72 22.70
C THR A 16 -7.02 4.52 22.15
N LEU A 17 -6.09 4.96 22.97
CA LEU A 17 -4.86 5.67 22.57
C LEU A 17 -4.27 4.97 21.34
N VAL A 18 -4.34 5.63 20.21
CA VAL A 18 -4.03 5.02 18.91
C VAL A 18 -2.51 4.98 18.81
N GLU A 19 -1.93 3.80 19.13
CA GLU A 19 -0.51 3.58 18.89
C GLU A 19 -0.25 3.71 17.39
N SER A 20 0.70 4.56 17.02
CA SER A 20 1.13 4.72 15.63
C SER A 20 1.89 3.46 15.20
N GLU A 21 1.44 2.82 14.13
CA GLU A 21 2.14 1.64 13.57
C GLU A 21 3.34 2.06 12.72
N LEU A 22 3.17 3.06 11.86
CA LEU A 22 4.26 3.71 11.11
C LEU A 22 4.17 5.21 11.29
N GLU A 23 5.28 5.83 11.65
CA GLU A 23 5.39 7.28 11.80
C GLU A 23 6.62 7.77 11.06
N CYS A 24 6.51 8.92 10.41
CA CYS A 24 7.66 9.65 9.92
C CYS A 24 7.66 11.08 10.47
N GLN A 25 8.83 11.56 10.80
CA GLN A 25 9.06 12.88 11.40
C GLN A 25 10.01 13.69 10.52
N GLU A 26 9.52 14.81 9.99
CA GLU A 26 10.27 15.82 9.23
C GLU A 26 11.08 15.23 8.06
N LEU A 27 10.51 14.21 7.37
CA LEU A 27 11.21 13.57 6.27
C LEU A 27 11.44 14.53 5.12
N SER A 28 12.69 14.61 4.69
CA SER A 28 13.11 15.33 3.50
C SER A 28 14.04 14.46 2.66
N TYR A 29 13.99 14.61 1.35
CA TYR A 29 14.84 13.84 0.45
C TYR A 29 15.30 14.62 -0.77
N SER A 30 16.59 14.46 -1.08
CA SER A 30 17.24 14.92 -2.32
C SER A 30 18.08 13.79 -2.88
N TYR A 31 18.09 13.62 -4.20
CA TYR A 31 19.02 12.66 -4.81
C TYR A 31 20.46 13.13 -4.66
N PRO A 32 21.43 12.26 -4.31
CA PRO A 32 22.82 12.64 -4.14
C PRO A 32 23.47 13.32 -5.36
N SER A 33 22.97 12.97 -6.56
CA SER A 33 23.42 13.54 -7.84
C SER A 33 22.74 14.85 -8.24
N SER A 34 21.80 15.34 -7.44
CA SER A 34 20.99 16.52 -7.76
C SER A 34 20.84 17.42 -6.55
N SER A 35 20.98 18.72 -6.74
CA SER A 35 20.64 19.72 -5.71
C SER A 35 19.12 19.90 -5.51
N LYS A 36 18.30 19.22 -6.33
CA LYS A 36 16.85 19.36 -6.27
C LYS A 36 16.29 18.55 -5.09
N VAL A 37 15.66 19.26 -4.16
CA VAL A 37 14.86 18.65 -3.08
C VAL A 37 13.57 18.10 -3.69
N ILE A 38 13.30 16.82 -3.46
CA ILE A 38 12.10 16.14 -4.00
C ILE A 38 10.90 16.42 -3.11
N PHE A 39 11.04 16.16 -1.80
CA PHE A 39 10.04 16.51 -0.80
C PHE A 39 10.73 17.03 0.46
N LYS A 40 10.00 17.82 1.25
CA LYS A 40 10.57 18.52 2.40
C LYS A 40 9.60 18.50 3.58
N ASP A 41 10.16 18.26 4.77
CA ASP A 41 9.50 18.36 6.08
C ASP A 41 8.15 17.62 6.16
N ILE A 42 8.06 16.43 5.55
CA ILE A 42 6.86 15.58 5.59
C ILE A 42 6.82 14.83 6.91
N SER A 43 5.75 15.05 7.67
CA SER A 43 5.46 14.31 8.90
C SER A 43 4.05 13.73 8.80
N PHE A 44 3.90 12.44 9.05
CA PHE A 44 2.60 11.78 9.17
C PHE A 44 2.72 10.49 9.97
N ARG A 45 1.60 9.90 10.32
CA ARG A 45 1.52 8.59 10.98
C ARG A 45 0.36 7.78 10.43
N THR A 46 0.47 6.45 10.53
CA THR A 46 -0.64 5.53 10.33
C THR A 46 -1.00 4.86 11.65
N CYS A 47 -2.24 4.47 11.74
CA CYS A 47 -2.79 3.80 12.91
C CYS A 47 -3.18 2.36 12.57
N ARG A 48 -3.35 1.54 13.58
CA ARG A 48 -3.79 0.15 13.39
C ARG A 48 -5.19 0.10 12.78
N GLY A 49 -5.37 -0.72 11.76
CA GLY A 49 -6.63 -0.86 11.02
C GLY A 49 -6.90 0.32 10.09
N GLU A 50 -5.89 1.12 9.74
CA GLU A 50 -6.04 2.29 8.88
C GLU A 50 -5.42 2.06 7.51
N LEU A 51 -6.15 2.46 6.46
CA LEU A 51 -5.62 2.63 5.12
C LEU A 51 -5.49 4.12 4.83
N VAL A 52 -4.26 4.59 4.71
CA VAL A 52 -3.92 5.98 4.41
C VAL A 52 -3.58 6.11 2.94
N SER A 53 -4.08 7.13 2.26
CA SER A 53 -3.63 7.44 0.91
C SER A 53 -2.80 8.71 0.83
N ILE A 54 -1.90 8.73 -0.15
CA ILE A 54 -1.12 9.91 -0.54
C ILE A 54 -1.44 10.23 -1.99
N VAL A 55 -2.03 11.39 -2.21
CA VAL A 55 -2.38 11.89 -3.55
C VAL A 55 -1.58 13.14 -3.90
N GLY A 56 -1.34 13.35 -5.18
CA GLY A 56 -0.59 14.52 -5.64
C GLY A 56 -0.32 14.43 -7.15
N PRO A 57 0.09 15.52 -7.80
CA PRO A 57 0.43 15.54 -9.22
C PRO A 57 1.54 14.52 -9.57
N SER A 58 1.58 14.11 -10.83
CA SER A 58 2.68 13.27 -11.32
C SER A 58 4.02 13.98 -11.17
N GLY A 59 5.06 13.24 -10.78
CA GLY A 59 6.40 13.81 -10.60
C GLY A 59 6.66 14.50 -9.26
N THR A 60 5.69 14.58 -8.34
CA THR A 60 5.89 15.13 -6.98
C THR A 60 6.76 14.27 -6.06
N GLY A 61 7.18 13.08 -6.51
CA GLY A 61 8.08 12.23 -5.71
C GLY A 61 7.38 11.21 -4.81
N LYS A 62 6.08 10.92 -5.00
CA LYS A 62 5.33 9.94 -4.19
C LYS A 62 5.97 8.55 -4.15
N SER A 63 6.38 8.02 -5.29
CA SER A 63 7.09 6.73 -5.36
C SER A 63 8.46 6.79 -4.65
N THR A 64 9.16 7.93 -4.73
CA THR A 64 10.41 8.16 -3.99
C THR A 64 10.13 8.18 -2.49
N PHE A 65 9.04 8.81 -2.09
CA PHE A 65 8.60 8.87 -0.70
C PHE A 65 8.32 7.47 -0.13
N LEU A 66 7.61 6.59 -0.87
CA LEU A 66 7.40 5.21 -0.45
C LEU A 66 8.71 4.41 -0.33
N ARG A 67 9.69 4.67 -1.22
CA ARG A 67 11.02 4.05 -1.10
C ARG A 67 11.79 4.53 0.13
N VAL A 68 11.62 5.78 0.51
CA VAL A 68 12.20 6.31 1.77
C VAL A 68 11.49 5.68 2.97
N LEU A 69 10.15 5.63 2.98
CA LEU A 69 9.36 5.00 4.05
C LEU A 69 9.69 3.51 4.24
N SER A 70 10.00 2.80 3.16
CA SER A 70 10.45 1.40 3.25
C SER A 70 11.92 1.24 3.63
N SER A 71 12.62 2.35 3.88
CA SER A 71 14.07 2.39 4.15
C SER A 71 14.93 1.78 3.04
N LEU A 72 14.39 1.61 1.82
CA LEU A 72 15.17 1.20 0.63
C LEU A 72 16.18 2.27 0.22
N ILE A 73 15.85 3.54 0.46
CA ILE A 73 16.76 4.68 0.33
C ILE A 73 16.70 5.49 1.61
N PRO A 74 17.86 5.92 2.17
CA PRO A 74 17.85 6.69 3.40
C PRO A 74 17.30 8.09 3.15
N PRO A 75 16.54 8.67 4.10
CA PRO A 75 16.14 10.08 4.03
C PRO A 75 17.36 10.99 4.10
N SER A 76 17.27 12.19 3.50
CA SER A 76 18.30 13.23 3.66
C SER A 76 18.19 13.92 5.03
N HIS A 77 16.97 13.98 5.58
CA HIS A 77 16.66 14.49 6.91
C HIS A 77 15.39 13.81 7.44
N GLY A 78 15.24 13.81 8.79
CA GLY A 78 14.10 13.21 9.46
C GLY A 78 14.31 11.74 9.81
N ARG A 79 13.29 11.13 10.41
CA ARG A 79 13.33 9.74 10.93
C ARG A 79 12.04 9.00 10.65
N ILE A 80 12.14 7.67 10.62
CA ILE A 80 11.01 6.76 10.42
C ILE A 80 10.95 5.83 11.62
N PHE A 81 9.75 5.61 12.15
CA PHE A 81 9.51 4.72 13.27
C PHE A 81 8.46 3.68 12.90
N LEU A 82 8.71 2.44 13.25
CA LEU A 82 7.76 1.34 13.18
C LEU A 82 7.52 0.82 14.59
N ASN A 83 6.26 0.86 15.06
CA ASN A 83 5.90 0.48 16.42
C ASN A 83 6.78 1.19 17.49
N GLY A 84 7.04 2.47 17.31
CA GLY A 84 7.85 3.30 18.17
C GLY A 84 9.38 3.07 18.09
N SER A 85 9.84 2.11 17.28
CA SER A 85 11.27 1.84 17.06
C SER A 85 11.75 2.48 15.77
N GLU A 86 12.89 3.18 15.81
CA GLU A 86 13.47 3.81 14.62
C GLU A 86 13.92 2.77 13.59
N VAL A 87 13.54 2.98 12.32
CA VAL A 87 13.87 2.12 11.18
C VAL A 87 14.75 2.90 10.21
N ASN A 88 15.99 2.45 10.03
CA ASN A 88 16.99 3.07 9.14
C ASN A 88 17.56 2.10 8.10
N THR A 89 17.08 0.86 8.08
CA THR A 89 17.43 -0.18 7.11
C THR A 89 16.18 -0.94 6.68
N PRO A 90 16.16 -1.53 5.47
CA PRO A 90 15.04 -2.35 5.03
C PRO A 90 14.71 -3.47 6.02
N THR A 91 13.45 -3.61 6.34
CA THR A 91 12.92 -4.66 7.22
C THR A 91 11.81 -5.44 6.51
N PRO A 92 11.67 -6.75 6.74
CA PRO A 92 10.57 -7.53 6.20
C PRO A 92 9.20 -7.14 6.79
N ASP A 93 9.18 -6.31 7.82
CA ASP A 93 7.93 -5.83 8.44
C ASP A 93 7.27 -4.71 7.62
N ILE A 94 8.00 -4.09 6.67
CA ILE A 94 7.47 -3.10 5.72
C ILE A 94 7.60 -3.68 4.31
N ALA A 95 6.48 -4.03 3.70
CA ALA A 95 6.45 -4.53 2.33
C ALA A 95 6.08 -3.40 1.35
N LEU A 96 6.77 -3.33 0.21
CA LEU A 96 6.50 -2.36 -0.86
C LEU A 96 6.09 -3.10 -2.14
N ILE A 97 4.91 -2.78 -2.65
CA ILE A 97 4.44 -3.17 -3.98
C ILE A 97 4.67 -1.98 -4.91
N HIS A 98 5.54 -2.18 -5.89
CA HIS A 98 5.87 -1.16 -6.88
C HIS A 98 4.82 -1.07 -7.99
N GLN A 99 4.70 0.10 -8.62
CA GLN A 99 3.88 0.36 -9.80
C GLN A 99 4.22 -0.61 -10.96
N SER A 100 5.50 -0.86 -11.20
CA SER A 100 5.91 -1.88 -12.16
C SER A 100 5.79 -3.26 -11.53
N ILE A 101 5.13 -4.19 -12.23
CA ILE A 101 4.99 -5.58 -11.79
C ILE A 101 6.37 -6.23 -11.76
N ALA A 102 7.04 -6.20 -10.62
CA ALA A 102 8.41 -6.66 -10.45
C ALA A 102 8.49 -8.18 -10.19
N THR A 103 7.81 -8.99 -11.02
CA THR A 103 8.03 -10.44 -10.99
C THR A 103 9.38 -10.79 -11.64
N LEU A 104 10.06 -11.81 -11.12
CA LEU A 104 11.28 -12.33 -11.69
C LEU A 104 10.93 -13.29 -12.85
N PRO A 105 11.22 -12.94 -14.12
CA PRO A 105 10.67 -13.66 -15.26
C PRO A 105 11.28 -15.07 -15.45
N TRP A 106 12.40 -15.35 -14.82
CA TRP A 106 13.08 -16.65 -14.81
C TRP A 106 12.68 -17.55 -13.65
N MET A 107 11.77 -17.12 -12.79
CA MET A 107 11.22 -17.89 -11.66
C MET A 107 9.76 -18.21 -11.91
N THR A 108 9.31 -19.37 -11.42
CA THR A 108 7.89 -19.72 -11.39
C THR A 108 7.11 -18.80 -10.45
N ALA A 109 5.77 -18.86 -10.47
CA ALA A 109 4.94 -18.14 -9.51
C ALA A 109 5.31 -18.51 -8.08
N LEU A 110 5.44 -19.79 -7.78
CA LEU A 110 5.82 -20.31 -6.47
C LEU A 110 7.20 -19.80 -6.03
N ASP A 111 8.21 -19.87 -6.92
CA ASP A 111 9.56 -19.41 -6.58
C ASP A 111 9.62 -17.89 -6.37
N ASN A 112 8.83 -17.12 -7.12
CA ASN A 112 8.70 -15.69 -6.90
C ASN A 112 8.19 -15.37 -5.49
N VAL A 113 7.17 -16.10 -5.01
CA VAL A 113 6.62 -15.90 -3.67
C VAL A 113 7.59 -16.39 -2.60
N LYS A 114 8.15 -17.59 -2.75
CA LYS A 114 9.15 -18.19 -1.83
C LYS A 114 10.35 -17.28 -1.58
N LEU A 115 10.74 -16.48 -2.57
CA LEU A 115 11.92 -15.62 -2.47
C LEU A 115 11.86 -14.69 -1.23
N ALA A 116 10.68 -14.16 -0.92
CA ALA A 116 10.51 -13.25 0.20
C ALA A 116 10.71 -13.92 1.57
N LEU A 117 10.50 -15.24 1.67
CA LEU A 117 10.69 -15.98 2.92
C LEU A 117 12.16 -16.22 3.27
N LYS A 118 13.09 -16.03 2.31
CA LYS A 118 14.53 -16.15 2.59
C LYS A 118 15.00 -15.13 3.64
N CYS A 119 14.42 -13.94 3.68
CA CYS A 119 14.76 -12.93 4.69
C CYS A 119 14.27 -13.30 6.10
N ARG A 120 13.24 -14.17 6.21
CA ARG A 120 12.71 -14.69 7.48
C ARG A 120 13.41 -15.98 7.92
N LYS A 121 14.36 -16.52 7.12
CA LYS A 121 15.09 -17.77 7.40
C LYS A 121 14.17 -18.98 7.64
N VAL A 122 13.04 -19.02 6.95
CA VAL A 122 12.07 -20.13 7.00
C VAL A 122 12.66 -21.34 6.30
N ASP A 123 12.41 -22.55 6.83
CA ASP A 123 12.82 -23.79 6.20
C ASP A 123 12.23 -23.97 4.79
N ALA A 124 12.91 -24.69 3.90
CA ALA A 124 12.54 -24.80 2.50
C ALA A 124 11.17 -25.48 2.28
N ASP A 125 10.84 -26.50 3.08
CA ASP A 125 9.57 -27.20 2.94
C ASP A 125 8.44 -26.36 3.53
N GLU A 126 8.65 -25.74 4.67
CA GLU A 126 7.72 -24.81 5.30
C GLU A 126 7.48 -23.59 4.38
N ALA A 127 8.54 -23.00 3.79
CA ALA A 127 8.43 -21.91 2.82
C ALA A 127 7.59 -22.30 1.60
N THR A 128 7.70 -23.55 1.16
CA THR A 128 6.86 -24.05 0.06
C THR A 128 5.40 -24.10 0.45
N GLN A 129 5.06 -24.65 1.62
CA GLN A 129 3.68 -24.75 2.10
C GLN A 129 3.04 -23.38 2.33
N ILE A 130 3.77 -22.45 2.94
CA ILE A 130 3.31 -21.07 3.16
C ILE A 130 3.03 -20.37 1.81
N SER A 131 3.95 -20.53 0.85
CA SER A 131 3.83 -19.90 -0.47
C SER A 131 2.68 -20.47 -1.30
N LEU A 132 2.41 -21.78 -1.20
CA LEU A 132 1.25 -22.41 -1.86
C LEU A 132 -0.06 -21.84 -1.29
N LYS A 133 -0.19 -21.73 0.04
CA LYS A 133 -1.35 -21.12 0.68
C LYS A 133 -1.53 -19.66 0.27
N MET A 134 -0.43 -18.92 0.13
CA MET A 134 -0.47 -17.53 -0.31
C MET A 134 -0.92 -17.40 -1.76
N LEU A 135 -0.47 -18.30 -2.66
CA LEU A 135 -0.94 -18.35 -4.05
C LEU A 135 -2.43 -18.71 -4.15
N GLU A 136 -2.91 -19.62 -3.31
CA GLU A 136 -4.33 -19.94 -3.19
C GLU A 136 -5.12 -18.70 -2.72
N LEU A 137 -4.65 -17.98 -1.70
CA LEU A 137 -5.29 -16.77 -1.17
C LEU A 137 -5.47 -15.70 -2.25
N VAL A 138 -4.49 -15.53 -3.16
CA VAL A 138 -4.59 -14.56 -4.26
C VAL A 138 -5.21 -15.16 -5.52
N GLY A 139 -5.84 -16.33 -5.45
CA GLY A 139 -6.58 -16.96 -6.55
C GLY A 139 -5.70 -17.46 -7.71
N LEU A 140 -4.49 -17.95 -7.39
CA LEU A 140 -3.54 -18.49 -8.38
C LEU A 140 -3.33 -20.02 -8.24
N THR A 141 -4.30 -20.72 -7.66
CA THR A 141 -4.30 -22.19 -7.61
C THR A 141 -4.22 -22.78 -9.02
N GLY A 142 -3.31 -23.73 -9.24
CA GLY A 142 -3.05 -24.35 -10.53
C GLY A 142 -2.03 -23.61 -11.42
N PHE A 143 -1.53 -22.44 -10.97
CA PHE A 143 -0.53 -21.65 -11.69
C PHE A 143 0.82 -21.58 -10.95
N GLU A 144 1.05 -22.43 -9.96
CA GLU A 144 2.22 -22.43 -9.10
C GLU A 144 3.53 -22.57 -9.89
N ASN A 145 3.50 -23.43 -10.91
CA ASN A 145 4.65 -23.73 -11.77
C ASN A 145 4.73 -22.88 -13.04
N ALA A 146 3.75 -21.99 -13.28
CA ALA A 146 3.75 -21.13 -14.45
C ALA A 146 4.79 -19.99 -14.29
N TYR A 147 5.39 -19.62 -15.41
CA TYR A 147 6.32 -18.48 -15.48
C TYR A 147 5.55 -17.19 -15.79
N PRO A 148 6.06 -16.02 -15.37
CA PRO A 148 5.42 -14.71 -15.60
C PRO A 148 5.06 -14.45 -17.07
N LYS A 149 5.83 -14.95 -18.02
CA LYS A 149 5.56 -14.82 -19.48
C LYS A 149 4.28 -15.54 -19.93
N GLU A 150 3.82 -16.53 -19.17
CA GLU A 150 2.65 -17.37 -19.45
C GLU A 150 1.38 -16.82 -18.77
N MET A 151 1.49 -15.69 -18.06
CA MET A 151 0.47 -15.13 -17.22
C MET A 151 -0.04 -13.78 -17.71
N SER A 152 -1.30 -13.48 -17.41
CA SER A 152 -1.88 -12.15 -17.65
C SER A 152 -1.23 -11.09 -16.75
N GLY A 153 -1.44 -9.79 -17.06
CA GLY A 153 -0.99 -8.68 -16.22
C GLY A 153 -1.53 -8.78 -14.79
N GLY A 154 -2.82 -9.08 -14.65
CA GLY A 154 -3.48 -9.26 -13.36
C GLY A 154 -2.90 -10.43 -12.55
N MET A 155 -2.61 -11.57 -13.20
CA MET A 155 -1.99 -12.71 -12.52
C MET A 155 -0.58 -12.36 -12.02
N ARG A 156 0.22 -11.65 -12.82
CA ARG A 156 1.53 -11.17 -12.39
C ARG A 156 1.44 -10.21 -11.21
N GLN A 157 0.42 -9.32 -11.20
CA GLN A 157 0.19 -8.41 -10.07
C GLN A 157 -0.15 -9.18 -8.79
N ARG A 158 -0.98 -10.23 -8.88
CA ARG A 158 -1.31 -11.11 -7.76
C ARG A 158 -0.07 -11.84 -7.22
N ILE A 159 0.89 -12.25 -8.07
CA ILE A 159 2.18 -12.78 -7.62
C ILE A 159 2.97 -11.73 -6.83
N ALA A 160 3.02 -10.48 -7.32
CA ALA A 160 3.73 -9.40 -6.62
C ALA A 160 3.13 -9.13 -5.23
N ILE A 161 1.80 -9.19 -5.10
CA ILE A 161 1.09 -9.06 -3.84
C ILE A 161 1.36 -10.26 -2.93
N ALA A 162 1.23 -11.48 -3.44
CA ALA A 162 1.53 -12.70 -2.71
C ALA A 162 2.97 -12.66 -2.14
N ARG A 163 3.93 -12.23 -2.97
CA ARG A 163 5.32 -12.07 -2.55
C ARG A 163 5.51 -11.01 -1.46
N ALA A 164 4.76 -9.91 -1.52
CA ALA A 164 4.82 -8.87 -0.50
C ALA A 164 4.23 -9.35 0.84
N LEU A 165 3.13 -10.11 0.80
CA LEU A 165 2.38 -10.53 1.97
C LEU A 165 2.93 -11.81 2.63
N VAL A 166 3.59 -12.69 1.87
CA VAL A 166 4.07 -13.98 2.40
C VAL A 166 5.09 -13.83 3.52
N ALA A 167 5.83 -12.73 3.56
CA ALA A 167 6.74 -12.39 4.64
C ALA A 167 6.03 -11.89 5.92
N SER A 168 4.70 -11.87 5.93
CA SER A 168 3.88 -11.41 7.06
C SER A 168 4.28 -10.00 7.53
N PRO A 169 4.20 -8.98 6.65
CA PRO A 169 4.55 -7.62 7.02
C PRO A 169 3.54 -7.02 7.99
N VAL A 170 3.97 -5.98 8.71
CA VAL A 170 3.12 -5.14 9.57
C VAL A 170 2.51 -4.00 8.73
N ILE A 171 3.31 -3.43 7.81
CA ILE A 171 2.92 -2.31 6.94
C ILE A 171 2.99 -2.72 5.48
N LEU A 172 1.96 -2.36 4.71
CA LEU A 172 1.93 -2.53 3.26
C LEU A 172 1.96 -1.16 2.56
N LEU A 173 2.99 -0.93 1.77
CA LEU A 173 3.13 0.24 0.93
C LEU A 173 2.74 -0.12 -0.51
N LEU A 174 1.87 0.65 -1.11
CA LEU A 174 1.25 0.39 -2.42
C LEU A 174 1.52 1.58 -3.35
N ASP A 175 2.37 1.40 -4.35
CA ASP A 175 2.69 2.42 -5.34
C ASP A 175 1.90 2.16 -6.63
N GLU A 176 0.75 2.82 -6.78
CA GLU A 176 -0.17 2.69 -7.92
C GLU A 176 -0.50 1.24 -8.33
N PRO A 177 -0.95 0.39 -7.40
CA PRO A 177 -1.03 -1.05 -7.61
C PRO A 177 -2.08 -1.51 -8.64
N PHE A 178 -2.99 -0.61 -9.07
CA PHE A 178 -4.13 -0.97 -9.93
C PHE A 178 -4.05 -0.44 -11.37
N VAL A 179 -3.05 0.38 -11.68
CA VAL A 179 -2.97 1.16 -12.95
C VAL A 179 -3.00 0.32 -14.23
N HIS A 180 -2.47 -0.91 -14.20
CA HIS A 180 -2.38 -1.76 -15.38
C HIS A 180 -3.38 -2.92 -15.40
N LEU A 181 -4.45 -2.80 -14.58
CA LEU A 181 -5.47 -3.83 -14.45
C LEU A 181 -6.78 -3.38 -15.13
N ASP A 182 -7.51 -4.33 -15.69
CA ASP A 182 -8.90 -4.13 -16.05
C ASP A 182 -9.74 -3.92 -14.78
N GLU A 183 -10.88 -3.25 -14.92
CA GLU A 183 -11.71 -2.83 -13.78
C GLU A 183 -12.20 -4.00 -12.91
N LEU A 184 -12.51 -5.17 -13.51
CA LEU A 184 -12.96 -6.34 -12.75
C LEU A 184 -11.83 -6.90 -11.89
N THR A 185 -10.63 -7.02 -12.47
CA THR A 185 -9.42 -7.47 -11.75
C THR A 185 -9.02 -6.47 -10.67
N ALA A 186 -9.06 -5.16 -10.98
CA ALA A 186 -8.75 -4.11 -10.01
C ALA A 186 -9.72 -4.14 -8.82
N ASN A 187 -11.03 -4.29 -9.06
CA ASN A 187 -12.04 -4.39 -8.01
C ASN A 187 -11.84 -5.62 -7.12
N SER A 188 -11.54 -6.79 -7.71
CA SER A 188 -11.23 -7.99 -6.94
C SER A 188 -10.03 -7.75 -6.02
N LEU A 189 -8.98 -7.15 -6.56
CA LEU A 189 -7.75 -6.88 -5.84
C LEU A 189 -7.92 -5.84 -4.72
N ARG A 190 -8.69 -4.77 -4.96
CA ARG A 190 -9.05 -3.77 -3.93
C ARG A 190 -9.73 -4.45 -2.74
N ARG A 191 -10.68 -5.35 -3.00
CA ARG A 191 -11.37 -6.13 -1.96
C ARG A 191 -10.42 -7.04 -1.19
N GLU A 192 -9.48 -7.71 -1.87
CA GLU A 192 -8.48 -8.58 -1.25
C GLU A 192 -7.55 -7.77 -0.33
N ILE A 193 -6.98 -6.67 -0.81
CA ILE A 193 -6.13 -5.79 0.00
C ILE A 193 -6.91 -5.25 1.20
N TYR A 194 -8.12 -4.79 0.98
CA TYR A 194 -8.97 -4.30 2.05
C TYR A 194 -9.20 -5.39 3.12
N SER A 195 -9.60 -6.59 2.70
CA SER A 195 -9.86 -7.70 3.64
C SER A 195 -8.62 -8.06 4.46
N LEU A 196 -7.42 -7.96 3.86
CA LEU A 196 -6.16 -8.24 4.55
C LEU A 196 -5.80 -7.18 5.58
N VAL A 197 -5.97 -5.89 5.25
CA VAL A 197 -5.67 -4.77 6.17
C VAL A 197 -6.58 -4.77 7.39
N PHE A 198 -7.86 -5.09 7.17
CA PHE A 198 -8.87 -5.04 8.23
C PHE A 198 -9.14 -6.39 8.90
N ASN A 199 -8.46 -7.47 8.51
CA ASN A 199 -8.56 -8.75 9.18
C ASN A 199 -7.67 -8.77 10.44
N PRO A 200 -8.24 -8.88 11.65
CA PRO A 200 -7.47 -8.86 12.90
C PRO A 200 -6.52 -10.09 13.04
N GLU A 201 -6.76 -11.16 12.29
CA GLU A 201 -5.94 -12.38 12.32
C GLU A 201 -4.65 -12.26 11.49
N THR A 202 -4.54 -11.23 10.62
CA THR A 202 -3.32 -10.99 9.85
C THR A 202 -2.29 -10.20 10.66
N THR A 203 -1.03 -10.32 10.29
CA THR A 203 0.05 -9.48 10.84
C THR A 203 -0.03 -8.05 10.33
N LEU A 204 -0.68 -7.84 9.17
CA LEU A 204 -0.82 -6.54 8.55
C LEU A 204 -1.69 -5.62 9.43
N LYS A 205 -1.14 -4.46 9.78
CA LYS A 205 -1.80 -3.52 10.71
C LYS A 205 -2.26 -2.25 10.01
N SER A 206 -1.54 -1.78 9.00
CA SER A 206 -1.98 -0.64 8.19
C SER A 206 -1.42 -0.71 6.77
N ALA A 207 -2.00 0.07 5.87
CA ALA A 207 -1.52 0.21 4.51
C ALA A 207 -1.42 1.67 4.10
N ILE A 208 -0.46 1.97 3.22
CA ILE A 208 -0.30 3.28 2.60
C ILE A 208 -0.43 3.11 1.10
N LEU A 209 -1.40 3.78 0.51
CA LEU A 209 -1.70 3.75 -0.92
C LEU A 209 -1.26 5.07 -1.58
N VAL A 210 -0.43 4.98 -2.58
CA VAL A 210 -0.23 6.05 -3.55
C VAL A 210 -1.09 5.74 -4.77
N SER A 211 -1.99 6.66 -5.11
CA SER A 211 -2.82 6.57 -6.33
C SER A 211 -3.07 7.97 -6.89
N HIS A 212 -3.23 8.06 -8.18
CA HIS A 212 -3.73 9.25 -8.87
C HIS A 212 -5.24 9.15 -9.18
N ASN A 213 -5.85 8.00 -8.94
CA ASN A 213 -7.29 7.77 -9.09
C ASN A 213 -8.01 8.11 -7.77
N LEU A 214 -8.68 9.26 -7.74
CA LEU A 214 -9.37 9.75 -6.54
C LEU A 214 -10.56 8.88 -6.13
N ASP A 215 -11.21 8.19 -7.06
CA ASP A 215 -12.30 7.26 -6.78
C ASP A 215 -11.78 6.07 -5.94
N GLU A 216 -10.62 5.52 -6.32
CA GLU A 216 -9.96 4.46 -5.54
C GLU A 216 -9.60 4.93 -4.13
N VAL A 217 -9.07 6.15 -4.07
CA VAL A 217 -8.66 6.78 -2.81
C VAL A 217 -9.86 6.94 -1.88
N VAL A 218 -10.96 7.52 -2.36
CA VAL A 218 -12.18 7.68 -1.56
C VAL A 218 -12.78 6.32 -1.19
N GLN A 219 -12.73 5.34 -2.09
CA GLN A 219 -13.27 4.01 -1.84
C GLN A 219 -12.54 3.26 -0.73
N LEU A 220 -11.19 3.39 -0.69
CA LEU A 220 -10.34 2.54 0.15
C LEU A 220 -9.86 3.21 1.44
N SER A 221 -9.60 4.52 1.43
CA SER A 221 -8.83 5.18 2.49
C SER A 221 -9.69 5.68 3.63
N ASP A 222 -9.12 5.66 4.83
CA ASP A 222 -9.69 6.32 6.01
C ASP A 222 -9.23 7.78 6.06
N ARG A 223 -7.99 8.02 5.62
CA ARG A 223 -7.36 9.32 5.63
C ARG A 223 -6.50 9.52 4.39
N VAL A 224 -6.50 10.74 3.89
CA VAL A 224 -5.80 11.11 2.65
C VAL A 224 -4.92 12.31 2.90
N TYR A 225 -3.64 12.18 2.61
CA TYR A 225 -2.71 13.30 2.55
C TYR A 225 -2.58 13.80 1.12
N VAL A 226 -2.83 15.07 0.92
CA VAL A 226 -2.62 15.75 -0.37
C VAL A 226 -1.21 16.33 -0.36
N VAL A 227 -0.38 15.91 -1.30
CA VAL A 227 0.98 16.44 -1.45
C VAL A 227 1.10 17.24 -2.74
N ASN A 228 1.75 18.39 -2.65
CA ASN A 228 1.95 19.27 -3.79
C ASN A 228 3.19 20.17 -3.62
N GLY A 229 3.55 20.88 -4.67
CA GLY A 229 4.68 21.81 -4.68
C GLY A 229 6.01 21.22 -5.16
N THR A 230 7.03 22.08 -5.21
CA THR A 230 8.41 21.71 -5.56
C THR A 230 9.35 22.52 -4.69
N PRO A 231 9.90 21.94 -3.61
CA PRO A 231 9.74 20.54 -3.14
C PRO A 231 8.32 20.21 -2.69
N ALA A 232 7.93 18.92 -2.78
CA ALA A 232 6.61 18.49 -2.35
C ALA A 232 6.50 18.57 -0.82
N THR A 233 5.34 19.04 -0.34
CA THR A 233 4.96 19.09 1.07
C THR A 233 3.52 18.59 1.22
N ILE A 234 3.10 18.24 2.43
CA ILE A 234 1.68 18.00 2.71
C ILE A 234 0.97 19.34 2.72
N VAL A 235 -0.04 19.50 1.87
CA VAL A 235 -0.82 20.75 1.74
C VAL A 235 -2.22 20.60 2.33
N ASP A 236 -2.74 19.39 2.47
CA ASP A 236 -4.04 19.11 3.09
C ASP A 236 -4.09 17.69 3.66
N GLU A 237 -4.95 17.49 4.66
CA GLU A 237 -5.27 16.20 5.26
C GLU A 237 -6.79 16.04 5.31
N VAL A 238 -7.31 14.98 4.69
CA VAL A 238 -8.74 14.73 4.58
C VAL A 238 -9.08 13.39 5.23
N ASN A 239 -9.88 13.41 6.30
CA ASN A 239 -10.50 12.22 6.86
C ASN A 239 -11.76 11.88 6.07
N ILE A 240 -11.93 10.61 5.71
CA ILE A 240 -13.11 10.13 4.96
C ILE A 240 -14.06 9.43 5.93
N GLU A 241 -15.01 10.19 6.42
CA GLU A 241 -16.04 9.75 7.38
C GLU A 241 -17.25 9.18 6.62
N MET A 242 -17.04 8.09 5.92
CA MET A 242 -18.08 7.33 5.22
C MET A 242 -18.04 5.87 5.66
N ASP A 243 -19.21 5.31 5.95
CA ASP A 243 -19.34 3.87 6.20
C ASP A 243 -18.95 3.03 4.98
N ARG A 244 -18.46 1.82 5.23
CA ARG A 244 -18.12 0.87 4.18
C ARG A 244 -19.20 -0.21 4.04
N PRO A 245 -19.49 -0.73 2.84
CA PRO A 245 -18.83 -0.43 1.56
C PRO A 245 -19.24 0.93 0.99
N ARG A 246 -18.29 1.75 0.60
CA ARG A 246 -18.52 3.06 0.00
C ARG A 246 -18.97 2.91 -1.44
N SER A 247 -20.06 3.57 -1.80
CA SER A 247 -20.67 3.48 -3.11
C SER A 247 -20.56 4.80 -3.87
N GLN A 248 -20.13 4.74 -5.13
CA GLN A 248 -20.15 5.89 -6.04
C GLN A 248 -21.58 6.42 -6.31
N LYS A 249 -22.63 5.69 -5.89
CA LYS A 249 -24.01 6.16 -5.95
C LYS A 249 -24.36 7.13 -4.82
N ASP A 250 -23.55 7.18 -3.77
CA ASP A 250 -23.73 8.11 -2.66
C ASP A 250 -23.19 9.49 -3.05
N PRO A 251 -23.99 10.56 -2.97
CA PRO A 251 -23.52 11.92 -3.25
C PRO A 251 -22.33 12.34 -2.36
N LEU A 252 -22.24 11.85 -1.12
CA LEU A 252 -21.14 12.14 -0.21
C LEU A 252 -19.78 11.65 -0.77
N PHE A 253 -19.79 10.54 -1.53
CA PHE A 253 -18.60 10.04 -2.20
C PHE A 253 -17.97 11.10 -3.12
N TRP A 254 -18.78 11.72 -3.96
CA TRP A 254 -18.34 12.74 -4.90
C TRP A 254 -17.93 14.03 -4.21
N ASN A 255 -18.52 14.39 -3.07
CA ASN A 255 -18.06 15.52 -2.27
C ASN A 255 -16.62 15.34 -1.79
N TYR A 256 -16.23 14.12 -1.40
CA TYR A 256 -14.84 13.83 -1.06
C TYR A 256 -13.91 13.86 -2.29
N VAL A 257 -14.35 13.31 -3.42
CA VAL A 257 -13.57 13.40 -4.69
C VAL A 257 -13.32 14.86 -5.06
N ASP A 258 -14.36 15.72 -5.02
CA ASP A 258 -14.26 17.14 -5.34
C ASP A 258 -13.36 17.88 -4.33
N LYS A 259 -13.43 17.54 -3.04
CA LYS A 259 -12.55 18.08 -2.01
C LYS A 259 -11.09 17.78 -2.31
N LEU A 260 -10.76 16.51 -2.58
CA LEU A 260 -9.41 16.07 -2.94
C LEU A 260 -8.92 16.75 -4.23
N TYR A 261 -9.77 16.82 -5.24
CA TYR A 261 -9.46 17.49 -6.50
C TYR A 261 -9.16 18.97 -6.31
N SER A 262 -9.92 19.65 -5.45
CA SER A 262 -9.69 21.07 -5.12
C SER A 262 -8.36 21.24 -4.39
N GLY A 263 -8.00 20.36 -3.46
CA GLY A 263 -6.70 20.36 -2.77
C GLY A 263 -5.52 20.21 -3.74
N LEU A 264 -5.70 19.43 -4.82
CA LEU A 264 -4.67 19.25 -5.84
C LEU A 264 -4.48 20.51 -6.71
N LYS A 265 -5.52 21.34 -6.91
CA LYS A 265 -5.48 22.56 -7.74
C LYS A 265 -4.93 23.80 -7.04
N ILE A 266 -5.03 23.88 -5.71
CA ILE A 266 -4.65 25.10 -4.94
C ILE A 266 -3.15 25.43 -5.06
N ALA A 267 -2.34 24.53 -5.60
CA ALA A 267 -0.89 24.67 -5.65
C ALA A 267 -0.33 24.82 -7.08
N GLU A 268 -1.18 25.05 -8.09
CA GLU A 268 -0.78 25.60 -9.41
C GLU A 268 -0.76 27.13 -9.36
#